data_833065ff6a64548cfe6f5a9023d647e0
#
_entry.id   833065ff6a64548cfe6f5a9023d647e0
#
_cell.length_a   1.000
_cell.length_b   1.000
_cell.length_c   1.000
_cell.angle_alpha   90.00
_cell.angle_beta   90.00
_cell.angle_gamma   90.00
#
_symmetry.space_group_name_H-M   'P 1'
#
loop_
_entity.id
_entity.type
_entity.pdbx_description
1 polymer ?
#
loop_
_entity_poly.entity_id
_entity_poly.type
_entity_poly.pdbx_seq_one_letter_code
_entity_poly.pdbx_strand_id
1 'polypeptide(L)'
;MSDIIFRSDVTVELVRSSAADSDVLFAARVSTQGEQTLDSAAAHTDASEDEKRNKGLINYLMRDRHGSPFEHNSMTFYVQAPIFVFREFMRHRIASYNEESGRYKELSPVFYVPAPDQIGRAHV
;
A
#
# COMPACT_ATOMS: atom_id res chain seq x y z
N MET A 1 28.31 -4.98 -24.25
CA MET A 1 27.07 -5.82 -24.20
C MET A 1 26.75 -6.01 -22.73
N SER A 2 25.60 -5.56 -22.28
CA SER A 2 25.14 -5.86 -20.92
C SER A 2 24.77 -7.34 -20.87
N ASP A 3 25.23 -8.03 -19.81
CA ASP A 3 24.92 -9.45 -19.62
C ASP A 3 23.42 -9.65 -19.45
N ILE A 4 22.88 -10.67 -20.10
CA ILE A 4 21.47 -11.08 -19.94
C ILE A 4 21.30 -11.67 -18.54
N ILE A 5 20.34 -11.12 -17.78
CA ILE A 5 20.03 -11.57 -16.42
C ILE A 5 18.71 -12.34 -16.43
N PHE A 6 18.70 -13.50 -15.79
CA PHE A 6 17.48 -14.29 -15.55
C PHE A 6 17.10 -14.24 -14.08
N ARG A 7 15.81 -14.03 -13.79
CA ARG A 7 15.27 -13.98 -12.42
C ARG A 7 13.98 -14.79 -12.32
N SER A 8 13.76 -15.40 -11.16
CA SER A 8 12.54 -16.14 -10.83
C SER A 8 11.76 -15.52 -9.68
N ASP A 9 12.24 -14.39 -9.18
CA ASP A 9 11.68 -13.69 -8.01
C ASP A 9 10.98 -12.39 -8.41
N VAL A 10 10.18 -11.90 -7.50
CA VAL A 10 9.53 -10.59 -7.52
C VAL A 10 10.02 -9.81 -6.31
N THR A 11 10.37 -8.55 -6.51
CA THR A 11 10.75 -7.64 -5.42
C THR A 11 9.62 -6.66 -5.14
N VAL A 12 9.28 -6.50 -3.87
CA VAL A 12 8.34 -5.48 -3.39
C VAL A 12 8.95 -4.82 -2.16
N GLU A 13 9.19 -3.52 -2.25
CA GLU A 13 9.79 -2.73 -1.17
C GLU A 13 8.91 -1.53 -0.84
N LEU A 14 8.64 -1.32 0.44
CA LEU A 14 7.94 -0.12 0.91
C LEU A 14 8.92 1.06 0.91
N VAL A 15 8.67 2.04 0.04
CA VAL A 15 9.52 3.23 -0.09
C VAL A 15 9.08 4.32 0.89
N ARG A 16 7.77 4.51 1.01
CA ARG A 16 7.19 5.54 1.88
C ARG A 16 5.79 5.12 2.32
N SER A 17 5.46 5.46 3.56
CA SER A 17 4.12 5.26 4.12
C SER A 17 3.66 6.53 4.83
N SER A 18 2.40 6.89 4.60
CA SER A 18 1.60 7.79 5.42
C SER A 18 0.32 7.02 5.71
N ALA A 19 0.43 6.01 6.58
CA ALA A 19 -0.63 5.06 6.86
C ALA A 19 -0.49 4.56 8.30
N ALA A 20 -1.29 5.13 9.18
CA ALA A 20 -1.36 4.75 10.57
C ALA A 20 -2.82 4.76 11.05
N ASP A 21 -3.10 3.98 12.08
CA ASP A 21 -4.42 3.97 12.74
C ASP A 21 -4.80 5.36 13.24
N SER A 22 -3.83 6.17 13.67
CA SER A 22 -4.04 7.56 14.07
C SER A 22 -4.63 8.42 12.96
N ASP A 23 -4.22 8.22 11.70
CA ASP A 23 -4.70 8.98 10.56
C ASP A 23 -6.16 8.63 10.26
N VAL A 24 -6.51 7.35 10.35
CA VAL A 24 -7.89 6.86 10.22
C VAL A 24 -8.79 7.43 11.32
N LEU A 25 -8.30 7.40 12.56
CA LEU A 25 -9.04 7.92 13.72
C LEU A 25 -9.25 9.42 13.64
N PHE A 26 -8.24 10.17 13.20
CA PHE A 26 -8.32 11.60 12.97
C PHE A 26 -9.40 11.90 11.94
N ALA A 27 -9.34 11.27 10.77
CA ALA A 27 -10.31 11.47 9.69
C ALA A 27 -11.75 11.11 10.12
N ALA A 28 -11.92 10.02 10.87
CA ALA A 28 -13.23 9.61 11.37
C ALA A 28 -13.82 10.59 12.39
N ARG A 29 -12.99 11.17 13.26
CA ARG A 29 -13.44 12.10 14.30
C ARG A 29 -13.85 13.46 13.76
N VAL A 30 -13.30 13.89 12.63
CA VAL A 30 -13.69 15.17 12.01
C VAL A 30 -15.20 15.26 11.80
N SER A 31 -15.85 14.16 11.45
CA SER A 31 -17.30 14.11 11.24
C SER A 31 -18.14 14.42 12.49
N THR A 32 -17.57 14.24 13.69
CA THR A 32 -18.29 14.43 14.97
C THR A 32 -17.75 15.55 15.82
N GLN A 33 -16.47 15.86 15.69
CA GLN A 33 -15.77 16.84 16.54
C GLN A 33 -15.37 18.12 15.80
N GLY A 34 -15.31 18.08 14.45
CA GLY A 34 -14.93 19.25 13.65
C GLY A 34 -13.58 19.85 14.07
N GLU A 35 -13.55 21.15 14.40
CA GLU A 35 -12.32 21.87 14.81
C GLU A 35 -11.67 21.29 16.06
N GLN A 36 -12.45 20.71 16.99
CA GLN A 36 -11.92 20.10 18.22
C GLN A 36 -11.02 18.90 17.93
N THR A 37 -11.07 18.34 16.73
CA THR A 37 -10.18 17.24 16.31
C THR A 37 -8.72 17.69 16.29
N LEU A 38 -8.44 18.94 15.93
CA LEU A 38 -7.08 19.50 15.92
C LEU A 38 -6.52 19.62 17.35
N ASP A 39 -7.33 20.07 18.30
CA ASP A 39 -6.93 20.20 19.70
C ASP A 39 -6.70 18.83 20.33
N SER A 40 -7.55 17.84 20.01
CA SER A 40 -7.42 16.48 20.53
C SER A 40 -6.22 15.71 19.95
N ALA A 41 -5.80 16.04 18.73
CA ALA A 41 -4.59 15.47 18.13
C ALA A 41 -3.30 15.96 18.83
N ALA A 42 -3.35 17.15 19.46
CA ALA A 42 -2.23 17.72 20.21
C ALA A 42 -2.22 17.32 21.69
N ALA A 43 -3.35 16.84 22.23
CA ALA A 43 -3.49 16.44 23.62
C ALA A 43 -3.21 14.92 23.78
N HIS A 44 -2.01 14.59 24.24
CA HIS A 44 -1.70 13.23 24.71
C HIS A 44 -2.41 12.98 26.06
N THR A 45 -3.59 12.36 26.01
CA THR A 45 -4.28 11.90 27.20
C THR A 45 -4.02 10.39 27.43
N ASP A 46 -4.18 9.95 28.66
CA ASP A 46 -3.88 8.62 29.22
C ASP A 46 -3.94 7.44 28.21
N ALA A 47 -2.80 6.80 27.97
CA ALA A 47 -2.57 5.91 26.82
C ALA A 47 -3.44 4.62 26.81
N SER A 48 -3.92 4.15 27.94
CA SER A 48 -4.55 2.80 28.01
C SER A 48 -6.07 2.79 27.74
N GLU A 49 -6.81 3.77 28.21
CA GLU A 49 -8.25 3.88 27.91
C GLU A 49 -8.49 4.38 26.48
N ASP A 50 -7.63 5.30 26.03
CA ASP A 50 -7.66 5.78 24.66
C ASP A 50 -7.33 4.68 23.65
N GLU A 51 -6.39 3.78 23.93
CA GLU A 51 -6.06 2.66 23.06
C GLU A 51 -7.26 1.73 22.84
N LYS A 52 -7.96 1.34 23.90
CA LYS A 52 -9.15 0.49 23.82
C LYS A 52 -10.27 1.17 23.03
N ARG A 53 -10.48 2.45 23.24
CA ARG A 53 -11.48 3.28 22.54
C ARG A 53 -11.13 3.42 21.06
N ASN A 54 -9.87 3.67 20.75
CA ASN A 54 -9.34 3.79 19.40
C ASN A 54 -9.52 2.50 18.60
N LYS A 55 -9.13 1.37 19.21
CA LYS A 55 -9.32 0.03 18.60
C LYS A 55 -10.81 -0.29 18.41
N GLY A 56 -11.66 0.12 19.33
CA GLY A 56 -13.11 -0.03 19.21
C GLY A 56 -13.67 0.75 18.00
N LEU A 57 -13.23 2.00 17.80
CA LEU A 57 -13.65 2.81 16.67
C LEU A 57 -13.18 2.23 15.33
N ILE A 58 -11.92 1.81 15.22
CA ILE A 58 -11.39 1.17 14.01
C ILE A 58 -12.23 -0.09 13.66
N ASN A 59 -12.48 -0.95 14.64
CA ASN A 59 -13.28 -2.15 14.45
C ASN A 59 -14.72 -1.83 14.01
N TYR A 60 -15.33 -0.80 14.57
CA TYR A 60 -16.64 -0.31 14.16
C TYR A 60 -16.64 0.14 12.69
N LEU A 61 -15.69 0.98 12.29
CA LEU A 61 -15.56 1.48 10.92
C LEU A 61 -15.39 0.34 9.91
N MET A 62 -14.56 -0.67 10.25
CA MET A 62 -14.34 -1.84 9.41
C MET A 62 -15.58 -2.71 9.31
N ARG A 63 -16.25 -2.99 10.42
CA ARG A 63 -17.47 -3.83 10.47
C ARG A 63 -18.58 -3.22 9.61
N ASP A 64 -18.77 -1.90 9.72
CA ASP A 64 -19.87 -1.19 9.06
C ASP A 64 -19.45 -0.66 7.66
N ARG A 65 -18.24 -1.02 7.20
CA ARG A 65 -17.69 -0.67 5.88
C ARG A 65 -17.63 0.83 5.62
N HIS A 66 -17.31 1.61 6.63
CA HIS A 66 -17.04 3.04 6.49
C HIS A 66 -15.63 3.25 5.92
N GLY A 67 -15.51 3.27 4.59
CA GLY A 67 -14.22 3.25 3.89
C GLY A 67 -13.47 4.58 3.88
N SER A 68 -14.19 5.71 3.83
CA SER A 68 -13.59 7.03 3.63
C SER A 68 -12.47 7.42 4.62
N PRO A 69 -12.53 7.10 5.93
CA PRO A 69 -11.41 7.38 6.82
C PRO A 69 -10.12 6.64 6.45
N PHE A 70 -10.24 5.43 5.89
CA PHE A 70 -9.08 4.63 5.45
C PHE A 70 -8.45 5.15 4.16
N GLU A 71 -9.18 5.89 3.33
CA GLU A 71 -8.70 6.50 2.09
C GLU A 71 -7.73 7.67 2.31
N HIS A 72 -7.60 8.16 3.55
CA HIS A 72 -6.60 9.14 3.94
C HIS A 72 -5.18 8.56 4.04
N ASN A 73 -5.07 7.23 4.03
CA ASN A 73 -3.79 6.54 4.07
C ASN A 73 -3.20 6.36 2.68
N SER A 74 -1.88 6.47 2.59
CA SER A 74 -1.16 6.23 1.35
C SER A 74 0.16 5.49 1.57
N MET A 75 0.53 4.65 0.61
CA MET A 75 1.80 3.93 0.60
C MET A 75 2.40 3.96 -0.80
N THR A 76 3.71 4.09 -0.86
CA THR A 76 4.47 4.01 -2.11
C THR A 76 5.38 2.80 -2.07
N PHE A 77 5.25 1.92 -3.06
CA PHE A 77 6.07 0.74 -3.20
C PHE A 77 6.95 0.84 -4.45
N TYR A 78 8.18 0.35 -4.32
CA TYR A 78 8.99 -0.06 -5.45
C TYR A 78 8.68 -1.52 -5.75
N VAL A 79 8.35 -1.81 -7.01
CA VAL A 79 8.00 -3.17 -7.43
C VAL A 79 8.84 -3.54 -8.64
N GLN A 80 9.50 -4.70 -8.57
CA GLN A 80 10.15 -5.32 -9.71
C GLN A 80 9.49 -6.68 -9.96
N ALA A 81 8.80 -6.79 -11.08
CA ALA A 81 8.02 -7.97 -11.44
C ALA A 81 7.98 -8.16 -12.97
N PRO A 82 7.61 -9.34 -13.45
CA PRO A 82 7.39 -9.57 -14.88
C PRO A 82 6.33 -8.65 -15.46
N ILE A 83 6.48 -8.25 -16.72
CA ILE A 83 5.55 -7.32 -17.39
C ILE A 83 4.11 -7.83 -17.41
N PHE A 84 3.89 -9.13 -17.46
CA PHE A 84 2.54 -9.70 -17.46
C PHE A 84 1.84 -9.50 -16.11
N VAL A 85 2.59 -9.44 -14.99
CA VAL A 85 2.06 -9.11 -13.67
C VAL A 85 1.58 -7.66 -13.65
N PHE A 86 2.37 -6.73 -14.18
CA PHE A 86 1.99 -5.31 -14.23
C PHE A 86 0.74 -5.07 -15.08
N ARG A 87 0.54 -5.82 -16.14
CA ARG A 87 -0.67 -5.69 -16.97
C ARG A 87 -1.96 -5.96 -16.19
N GLU A 88 -1.91 -6.88 -15.23
CA GLU A 88 -3.05 -7.13 -14.33
C GLU A 88 -3.03 -6.18 -13.13
N PHE A 89 -1.87 -5.88 -12.56
CA PHE A 89 -1.75 -4.98 -11.42
C PHE A 89 -2.28 -3.57 -11.72
N MET A 90 -2.04 -3.03 -12.90
CA MET A 90 -2.55 -1.74 -13.35
C MET A 90 -4.08 -1.68 -13.50
N ARG A 91 -4.77 -2.80 -13.43
CA ARG A 91 -6.25 -2.83 -13.41
C ARG A 91 -6.81 -2.33 -12.08
N HIS A 92 -6.02 -2.30 -11.02
CA HIS A 92 -6.35 -1.62 -9.77
C HIS A 92 -6.18 -0.11 -9.95
N ARG A 93 -7.24 0.57 -10.35
CA ARG A 93 -7.21 1.95 -10.84
C ARG A 93 -7.09 3.01 -9.75
N ILE A 94 -7.30 2.65 -8.49
CA ILE A 94 -7.12 3.55 -7.34
C ILE A 94 -5.65 3.49 -6.92
N ALA A 95 -4.77 3.88 -7.85
CA ALA A 95 -3.34 3.98 -7.63
C ALA A 95 -2.71 4.82 -8.74
N SER A 96 -1.49 5.31 -8.50
CA SER A 96 -0.65 5.96 -9.48
C SER A 96 0.55 5.07 -9.78
N TYR A 97 0.91 4.95 -11.05
CA TYR A 97 1.99 4.09 -11.51
C TYR A 97 2.99 4.89 -12.32
N ASN A 98 4.28 4.66 -12.05
CA ASN A 98 5.38 5.10 -12.89
C ASN A 98 6.25 3.88 -13.18
N GLU A 99 6.61 3.70 -14.42
CA GLU A 99 7.35 2.56 -14.88
C GLU A 99 8.68 2.99 -15.51
N GLU A 100 9.70 2.15 -15.37
CA GLU A 100 10.96 2.32 -16.08
C GLU A 100 10.72 2.34 -17.59
N SER A 101 11.32 3.29 -18.28
CA SER A 101 11.03 3.51 -19.70
C SER A 101 12.28 3.47 -20.58
N GLY A 102 12.27 2.61 -21.58
CA GLY A 102 13.28 2.56 -22.64
C GLY A 102 13.33 3.80 -23.55
N ARG A 103 12.41 4.77 -23.34
CA ARG A 103 12.44 6.07 -24.04
C ARG A 103 13.50 7.00 -23.47
N TYR A 104 13.90 6.80 -22.22
CA TYR A 104 14.81 7.70 -21.51
C TYR A 104 16.18 7.08 -21.23
N LYS A 105 16.27 5.75 -21.27
CA LYS A 105 17.53 5.03 -21.06
C LYS A 105 17.50 3.67 -21.75
N GLU A 106 18.69 3.11 -21.97
CA GLU A 106 18.82 1.71 -22.36
C GLU A 106 18.41 0.81 -21.18
N LEU A 107 17.50 -0.13 -21.44
CA LEU A 107 17.04 -1.09 -20.43
C LEU A 107 18.02 -2.27 -20.35
N SER A 108 18.35 -2.68 -19.14
CA SER A 108 19.08 -3.92 -18.93
C SER A 108 18.21 -5.13 -19.29
N PRO A 109 18.74 -6.11 -20.04
CA PRO A 109 17.96 -7.27 -20.46
C PRO A 109 17.76 -8.24 -19.28
N VAL A 110 16.72 -8.03 -18.51
CA VAL A 110 16.31 -8.89 -17.39
C VAL A 110 15.07 -9.68 -17.80
N PHE A 111 15.17 -11.00 -17.76
CA PHE A 111 14.08 -11.90 -18.13
C PHE A 111 13.60 -12.70 -16.93
N TYR A 112 12.29 -12.82 -16.81
CA TYR A 112 11.70 -13.71 -15.81
C TYR A 112 11.63 -15.14 -16.33
N VAL A 113 12.20 -16.06 -15.56
CA VAL A 113 12.10 -17.51 -15.80
C VAL A 113 11.61 -18.15 -14.51
N PRO A 114 10.43 -18.80 -14.51
CA PRO A 114 9.91 -19.44 -13.30
C PRO A 114 10.90 -20.48 -12.76
N ALA A 115 11.02 -20.54 -11.44
CA ALA A 115 11.77 -21.62 -10.80
C ALA A 115 11.08 -22.98 -11.03
N PRO A 116 11.80 -24.10 -11.00
CA PRO A 116 11.22 -25.43 -11.31
C PRO A 116 9.99 -25.80 -10.47
N ASP A 117 9.94 -25.34 -9.22
CA ASP A 117 8.82 -25.56 -8.31
C ASP A 117 7.60 -24.67 -8.59
N GLN A 118 7.78 -23.62 -9.40
CA GLN A 118 6.72 -22.70 -9.83
C GLN A 118 6.07 -23.12 -11.15
N ILE A 119 6.75 -23.98 -11.92
CA ILE A 119 6.25 -24.48 -13.21
C ILE A 119 5.07 -25.41 -12.96
N GLY A 120 3.93 -25.16 -13.63
CA GLY A 120 2.73 -25.98 -13.54
C GLY A 120 1.84 -25.68 -12.31
N ARG A 121 2.17 -24.69 -11.49
CA ARG A 121 1.26 -24.16 -10.48
C ARG A 121 0.24 -23.17 -11.06
N ALA A 122 -0.24 -23.45 -12.26
CA ALA A 122 -1.35 -22.72 -12.83
C ALA A 122 -2.64 -23.24 -12.20
N HIS A 123 -3.01 -22.60 -11.13
CA HIS A 123 -4.39 -22.40 -10.74
C HIS A 123 -5.30 -23.58 -10.45
N VAL A 124 -5.56 -23.66 -9.26
CA VAL A 124 -6.91 -24.05 -8.83
C VAL A 124 -7.66 -22.79 -8.40
#